data_97ec4204b16d52bd3bf13afa47b86e8c
#
_entry.id   97ec4204b16d52bd3bf13afa47b86e8c
#
_cell.length_a   1.000
_cell.length_b   1.000
_cell.length_c   1.000
_cell.angle_alpha   90.00
_cell.angle_beta   90.00
_cell.angle_gamma   90.00
#
_symmetry.space_group_name_H-M   'P 1'
#
loop_
_entity.id
_entity.type
_entity.pdbx_description
1 polymer ?
#
loop_
_entity_poly.entity_id
_entity_poly.type
_entity_poly.pdbx_seq_one_letter_code
_entity_poly.pdbx_strand_id
1 'polypeptide(L)'
;KTLHIDNVSPHNVNTPEGIKITEIVAKYTTAGNITPFGIESFDPRIRELCNLNGSLNDIHESINIINRFGKERGDNGLPKLLPGINIIYGLDGQSEKTLDCNLNNFKRILDSGNWVRRVFVRKLTSPYGEQFDKYTKDKLDEFKKWSSTIENDFTIPMLKQVFPVGLIIKDLRMEMYKDGDSILRQMATCPVRVVVKNKELKLDQFYTVKIIGYVGNRTLLGEVI
;
A
#
# COMPACT_ATOMS: atom_id res chain seq x y z
N LYS A 1 -18.82 -10.40 7.43
CA LYS A 1 -19.01 -9.29 6.46
C LYS A 1 -17.86 -8.31 6.61
N THR A 2 -17.33 -7.76 5.49
CA THR A 2 -16.24 -6.80 5.48
C THR A 2 -16.79 -5.46 5.00
N LEU A 3 -16.46 -4.38 5.73
CA LEU A 3 -16.74 -3.01 5.33
C LEU A 3 -15.41 -2.26 5.19
N HIS A 4 -15.11 -1.82 3.98
CA HIS A 4 -13.95 -1.00 3.66
C HIS A 4 -14.39 0.24 2.89
N ILE A 5 -13.63 1.32 3.02
CA ILE A 5 -13.73 2.49 2.14
C ILE A 5 -12.70 2.35 1.01
N ASP A 6 -12.87 3.16 -0.02
CA ASP A 6 -11.93 3.24 -1.14
C ASP A 6 -11.12 4.56 -1.08
N ASN A 7 -10.76 5.11 -2.22
CA ASN A 7 -9.88 6.26 -2.37
C ASN A 7 -10.32 7.50 -1.60
N VAL A 8 -9.35 8.25 -1.08
CA VAL A 8 -9.57 9.56 -0.48
C VAL A 8 -8.58 10.59 -1.04
N SER A 9 -8.98 11.87 -0.97
CA SER A 9 -8.08 12.99 -1.30
C SER A 9 -7.29 13.40 -0.07
N PRO A 10 -5.95 13.54 -0.14
CA PRO A 10 -5.16 14.08 0.97
C PRO A 10 -5.66 15.44 1.46
N HIS A 11 -6.02 16.33 0.54
CA HIS A 11 -6.57 17.64 0.91
C HIS A 11 -7.82 17.51 1.79
N ASN A 12 -8.76 16.62 1.44
CA ASN A 12 -9.99 16.43 2.20
C ASN A 12 -9.76 15.82 3.58
N VAL A 13 -8.81 14.87 3.70
CA VAL A 13 -8.44 14.28 5.00
C VAL A 13 -7.92 15.34 5.97
N ASN A 14 -7.26 16.38 5.46
CA ASN A 14 -6.60 17.43 6.23
C ASN A 14 -7.55 18.55 6.68
N THR A 15 -8.84 18.46 6.37
CA THR A 15 -9.86 19.39 6.88
C THR A 15 -10.37 18.97 8.26
N PRO A 16 -10.95 19.89 9.06
CA PRO A 16 -11.57 19.54 10.34
C PRO A 16 -12.63 18.44 10.23
N GLU A 17 -13.43 18.45 9.18
CA GLU A 17 -14.44 17.45 8.87
C GLU A 17 -13.78 16.13 8.46
N GLY A 18 -12.75 16.18 7.61
CA GLY A 18 -11.99 15.02 7.17
C GLY A 18 -11.30 14.28 8.31
N ILE A 19 -10.79 15.00 9.30
CA ILE A 19 -10.22 14.41 10.52
C ILE A 19 -11.28 13.61 11.27
N LYS A 20 -12.47 14.17 11.49
CA LYS A 20 -13.61 13.49 12.16
C LYS A 20 -14.07 12.28 11.36
N ILE A 21 -14.20 12.42 10.04
CA ILE A 21 -14.56 11.30 9.14
C ILE A 21 -13.52 10.19 9.22
N THR A 22 -12.23 10.53 9.23
CA THR A 22 -11.15 9.53 9.33
C THR A 22 -11.21 8.76 10.64
N GLU A 23 -11.50 9.43 11.76
CA GLU A 23 -11.71 8.78 13.06
C GLU A 23 -12.88 7.80 13.02
N ILE A 24 -14.04 8.22 12.47
CA ILE A 24 -15.23 7.39 12.32
C ILE A 24 -14.93 6.18 11.43
N VAL A 25 -14.27 6.40 10.29
CA VAL A 25 -13.89 5.33 9.37
C VAL A 25 -12.97 4.32 10.05
N ALA A 26 -11.92 4.78 10.75
CA ALA A 26 -11.01 3.89 11.48
C ALA A 26 -11.73 3.08 12.58
N LYS A 27 -12.78 3.64 13.18
CA LYS A 27 -13.56 2.99 14.24
C LYS A 27 -14.53 1.93 13.73
N TYR A 28 -15.20 2.18 12.59
CA TYR A 28 -16.35 1.36 12.17
C TYR A 28 -16.08 0.48 10.95
N THR A 29 -14.96 0.66 10.26
CA THR A 29 -14.57 -0.27 9.18
C THR A 29 -13.87 -1.50 9.72
N THR A 30 -13.88 -2.56 8.93
CA THR A 30 -13.17 -3.80 9.26
C THR A 30 -11.67 -3.56 9.22
N ALA A 31 -10.94 -3.94 10.28
CA ALA A 31 -9.50 -3.75 10.36
C ALA A 31 -8.76 -4.43 9.19
N GLY A 32 -7.72 -3.76 8.72
CA GLY A 32 -7.03 -4.08 7.46
C GLY A 32 -7.53 -3.26 6.29
N ASN A 33 -8.32 -2.20 6.57
CA ASN A 33 -8.77 -1.25 5.57
C ASN A 33 -7.60 -0.40 5.05
N ILE A 34 -7.63 -0.08 3.77
CA ILE A 34 -6.65 0.77 3.09
C ILE A 34 -7.38 1.89 2.39
N THR A 35 -6.89 3.09 2.59
CA THR A 35 -7.37 4.29 1.89
C THR A 35 -6.28 4.80 0.93
N PRO A 36 -6.37 4.47 -0.37
CA PRO A 36 -5.38 4.89 -1.34
C PRO A 36 -5.45 6.40 -1.63
N PHE A 37 -4.28 7.02 -1.78
CA PHE A 37 -4.09 8.38 -2.26
C PHE A 37 -3.59 8.38 -3.70
N GLY A 38 -4.21 9.15 -4.57
CA GLY A 38 -3.69 9.52 -5.88
C GLY A 38 -2.66 10.66 -5.71
N ILE A 39 -1.45 10.32 -5.26
CA ILE A 39 -0.36 11.31 -5.12
C ILE A 39 0.29 11.58 -6.46
N GLU A 40 0.45 10.54 -7.25
CA GLU A 40 1.02 10.44 -8.59
C GLU A 40 2.53 10.78 -8.64
N SER A 41 2.97 11.82 -7.93
CA SER A 41 4.37 12.21 -7.77
C SER A 41 4.57 13.06 -6.51
N PHE A 42 5.71 12.90 -5.84
CA PHE A 42 6.16 13.82 -4.79
C PHE A 42 7.02 14.98 -5.33
N ASP A 43 7.42 14.97 -6.61
CA ASP A 43 8.20 16.06 -7.21
C ASP A 43 7.32 17.30 -7.38
N PRO A 44 7.62 18.43 -6.68
CA PRO A 44 6.80 19.64 -6.75
C PRO A 44 6.66 20.20 -8.16
N ARG A 45 7.73 20.08 -8.96
CA ARG A 45 7.76 20.53 -10.36
C ARG A 45 6.80 19.73 -11.21
N ILE A 46 6.76 18.40 -11.03
CA ILE A 46 5.81 17.52 -11.75
C ILE A 46 4.39 17.77 -11.27
N ARG A 47 4.20 18.01 -9.96
CA ARG A 47 2.88 18.33 -9.40
C ARG A 47 2.31 19.59 -10.02
N GLU A 48 3.12 20.63 -10.17
CA GLU A 48 2.72 21.88 -10.81
C GLU A 48 2.45 21.67 -12.31
N LEU A 49 3.40 21.07 -13.04
CA LEU A 49 3.31 20.84 -14.49
C LEU A 49 2.08 20.00 -14.88
N CYS A 50 1.76 18.98 -14.10
CA CYS A 50 0.64 18.07 -14.34
C CYS A 50 -0.63 18.45 -13.59
N ASN A 51 -0.67 19.61 -12.93
CA ASN A 51 -1.81 20.10 -12.14
C ASN A 51 -2.33 19.03 -11.13
N LEU A 52 -1.42 18.41 -10.38
CA LEU A 52 -1.78 17.38 -9.41
C LEU A 52 -2.32 18.01 -8.12
N ASN A 53 -3.42 17.46 -7.62
CA ASN A 53 -4.11 18.00 -6.46
C ASN A 53 -3.32 17.85 -5.15
N GLY A 54 -3.51 18.86 -4.26
CA GLY A 54 -2.95 18.91 -2.91
C GLY A 54 -1.45 19.26 -2.88
N SER A 55 -0.99 19.79 -1.78
CA SER A 55 0.42 20.07 -1.52
C SER A 55 1.15 18.86 -0.96
N LEU A 56 2.49 18.88 -0.96
CA LEU A 56 3.29 17.85 -0.27
C LEU A 56 3.00 17.82 1.23
N ASN A 57 2.72 19.00 1.81
CA ASN A 57 2.36 19.10 3.22
C ASN A 57 1.02 18.42 3.51
N ASP A 58 0.00 18.61 2.64
CA ASP A 58 -1.29 17.92 2.76
C ASP A 58 -1.13 16.41 2.73
N ILE A 59 -0.24 15.91 1.86
CA ILE A 59 0.03 14.47 1.74
C ILE A 59 0.63 13.92 3.03
N HIS A 60 1.69 14.56 3.55
CA HIS A 60 2.35 14.09 4.77
C HIS A 60 1.43 14.19 5.99
N GLU A 61 0.69 15.29 6.11
CA GLU A 61 -0.24 15.48 7.23
C GLU A 61 -1.40 14.49 7.16
N SER A 62 -1.93 14.21 5.98
CA SER A 62 -2.96 13.17 5.82
C SER A 62 -2.46 11.78 6.21
N ILE A 63 -1.21 11.45 5.91
CA ILE A 63 -0.59 10.21 6.38
C ILE A 63 -0.53 10.20 7.91
N ASN A 64 -0.13 11.30 8.55
CA ASN A 64 -0.11 11.43 10.00
C ASN A 64 -1.51 11.25 10.61
N ILE A 65 -2.52 11.92 10.06
CA ILE A 65 -3.91 11.85 10.54
C ILE A 65 -4.44 10.41 10.47
N ILE A 66 -4.25 9.74 9.32
CA ILE A 66 -4.71 8.34 9.17
C ILE A 66 -3.96 7.43 10.14
N ASN A 67 -2.65 7.60 10.31
CA ASN A 67 -1.88 6.78 11.26
C ASN A 67 -2.32 7.01 12.71
N ARG A 68 -2.67 8.24 13.07
CA ARG A 68 -3.14 8.57 14.44
C ARG A 68 -4.37 7.76 14.83
N PHE A 69 -5.31 7.55 13.91
CA PHE A 69 -6.55 6.83 14.19
C PHE A 69 -6.49 5.35 13.77
N GLY A 70 -5.71 5.03 12.74
CA GLY A 70 -5.79 3.75 12.06
C GLY A 70 -4.64 2.77 12.33
N LYS A 71 -3.54 3.21 12.94
CA LYS A 71 -2.36 2.36 13.20
C LYS A 71 -2.63 1.31 14.29
N GLU A 72 -3.58 1.57 15.18
CA GLU A 72 -4.03 0.58 16.17
C GLU A 72 -4.55 -0.68 15.47
N ARG A 73 -4.23 -1.84 16.04
CA ARG A 73 -4.67 -3.13 15.50
C ARG A 73 -6.05 -3.51 15.99
N GLY A 74 -6.88 -3.99 15.08
CA GLY A 74 -8.15 -4.61 15.42
C GLY A 74 -8.00 -6.06 15.89
N ASP A 75 -9.13 -6.71 16.20
CA ASP A 75 -9.20 -8.08 16.74
C ASP A 75 -8.57 -9.13 15.81
N ASN A 76 -8.54 -8.87 14.52
CA ASN A 76 -7.89 -9.74 13.52
C ASN A 76 -6.37 -9.55 13.42
N GLY A 77 -5.77 -8.67 14.24
CA GLY A 77 -4.33 -8.38 14.24
C GLY A 77 -3.86 -7.38 13.18
N LEU A 78 -4.76 -6.93 12.29
CA LEU A 78 -4.43 -5.96 11.26
C LEU A 78 -4.63 -4.51 11.74
N PRO A 79 -3.86 -3.52 11.26
CA PRO A 79 -4.15 -2.11 11.52
C PRO A 79 -5.57 -1.76 11.07
N LYS A 80 -6.27 -0.91 11.81
CA LYS A 80 -7.66 -0.52 11.51
C LYS A 80 -7.77 0.15 10.14
N LEU A 81 -6.90 1.13 9.89
CA LEU A 81 -6.90 1.90 8.63
C LEU A 81 -5.48 2.38 8.31
N LEU A 82 -4.98 2.13 7.12
CA LEU A 82 -3.69 2.67 6.68
C LEU A 82 -3.80 3.32 5.30
N PRO A 83 -2.96 4.34 5.02
CA PRO A 83 -2.88 4.92 3.69
C PRO A 83 -2.25 3.95 2.68
N GLY A 84 -2.69 4.04 1.44
CA GLY A 84 -2.00 3.53 0.26
C GLY A 84 -1.52 4.69 -0.60
N ILE A 85 -0.47 4.49 -1.42
CA ILE A 85 0.10 5.52 -2.27
C ILE A 85 0.14 5.01 -3.70
N ASN A 86 -0.39 5.81 -4.63
CA ASN A 86 -0.24 5.60 -6.06
C ASN A 86 0.79 6.59 -6.62
N ILE A 87 1.77 6.06 -7.35
CA ILE A 87 2.78 6.82 -8.10
C ILE A 87 2.61 6.48 -9.58
N ILE A 88 2.68 7.50 -10.45
CA ILE A 88 2.63 7.31 -11.90
C ILE A 88 4.02 7.57 -12.50
N TYR A 89 4.49 6.61 -13.28
CA TYR A 89 5.63 6.73 -14.16
C TYR A 89 5.15 7.13 -15.56
N GLY A 90 5.87 8.08 -16.19
CA GLY A 90 5.59 8.56 -17.53
C GLY A 90 4.81 9.87 -17.60
N LEU A 91 4.64 10.57 -16.45
CA LEU A 91 4.15 11.96 -16.45
C LEU A 91 5.12 12.88 -17.15
N ASP A 92 4.61 13.93 -17.80
CA ASP A 92 5.42 14.91 -18.50
C ASP A 92 6.46 15.56 -17.60
N GLY A 93 7.68 15.72 -18.10
CA GLY A 93 8.78 16.34 -17.38
C GLY A 93 9.46 15.46 -16.33
N GLN A 94 9.03 14.22 -16.10
CA GLN A 94 9.70 13.30 -15.18
C GLN A 94 11.13 12.96 -15.60
N SER A 95 11.99 12.75 -14.61
CA SER A 95 13.42 12.41 -14.78
C SER A 95 13.93 11.62 -13.58
N GLU A 96 15.20 11.25 -13.56
CA GLU A 96 15.85 10.64 -12.40
C GLU A 96 15.70 11.50 -11.13
N LYS A 97 15.76 12.84 -11.25
CA LYS A 97 15.49 13.75 -10.12
C LYS A 97 14.11 13.58 -9.53
N THR A 98 13.12 13.20 -10.34
CA THR A 98 11.77 12.91 -9.84
C THR A 98 11.77 11.62 -9.02
N LEU A 99 12.53 10.59 -9.43
CA LEU A 99 12.70 9.38 -8.66
C LEU A 99 13.35 9.68 -7.30
N ASP A 100 14.44 10.46 -7.30
CA ASP A 100 15.14 10.87 -6.07
C ASP A 100 14.20 11.64 -5.13
N CYS A 101 13.39 12.55 -5.68
CA CYS A 101 12.40 13.29 -4.90
C CYS A 101 11.35 12.35 -4.28
N ASN A 102 10.84 11.39 -5.04
CA ASN A 102 9.92 10.37 -4.55
C ASN A 102 10.55 9.53 -3.43
N LEU A 103 11.78 9.06 -3.62
CA LEU A 103 12.51 8.25 -2.63
C LEU A 103 12.77 9.01 -1.34
N ASN A 104 13.18 10.29 -1.42
CA ASN A 104 13.39 11.14 -0.26
C ASN A 104 12.11 11.32 0.56
N ASN A 105 10.96 11.50 -0.10
CA ASN A 105 9.67 11.59 0.58
C ASN A 105 9.23 10.23 1.20
N PHE A 106 9.47 9.12 0.52
CA PHE A 106 9.24 7.80 1.09
C PHE A 106 10.14 7.54 2.32
N LYS A 107 11.42 7.93 2.24
CA LYS A 107 12.32 7.85 3.39
C LYS A 107 11.82 8.68 4.56
N ARG A 108 11.38 9.92 4.32
CA ARG A 108 10.78 10.78 5.36
C ARG A 108 9.57 10.09 6.04
N ILE A 109 8.73 9.38 5.27
CA ILE A 109 7.61 8.62 5.82
C ILE A 109 8.10 7.48 6.72
N LEU A 110 9.12 6.71 6.28
CA LEU A 110 9.72 5.65 7.09
C LEU A 110 10.32 6.20 8.40
N ASP A 111 11.10 7.27 8.30
CA ASP A 111 11.81 7.89 9.44
C ASP A 111 10.81 8.51 10.44
N SER A 112 9.64 8.96 10.00
CA SER A 112 8.58 9.46 10.88
C SER A 112 7.88 8.36 11.68
N GLY A 113 8.14 7.10 11.39
CA GLY A 113 7.45 5.96 11.99
C GLY A 113 6.01 5.77 11.55
N ASN A 114 5.54 6.53 10.55
CA ASN A 114 4.22 6.32 9.96
C ASN A 114 4.18 5.05 9.11
N TRP A 115 3.04 4.41 9.07
CA TRP A 115 2.80 3.23 8.27
C TRP A 115 2.05 3.57 6.99
N VAL A 116 2.51 2.99 5.89
CA VAL A 116 1.82 2.97 4.60
C VAL A 116 1.62 1.51 4.21
N ARG A 117 0.39 1.12 3.96
CA ARG A 117 0.08 -0.29 3.68
C ARG A 117 0.53 -0.75 2.31
N ARG A 118 0.52 0.15 1.33
CA ARG A 118 0.76 -0.21 -0.06
C ARG A 118 1.25 0.97 -0.90
N VAL A 119 2.22 0.70 -1.76
CA VAL A 119 2.61 1.60 -2.85
C VAL A 119 2.39 0.91 -4.18
N PHE A 120 1.72 1.60 -5.09
CA PHE A 120 1.59 1.21 -6.48
C PHE A 120 2.36 2.17 -7.36
N VAL A 121 3.30 1.63 -8.14
CA VAL A 121 3.91 2.35 -9.24
C VAL A 121 3.24 1.87 -10.52
N ARG A 122 2.54 2.77 -11.20
CA ARG A 122 1.82 2.48 -12.43
C ARG A 122 2.44 3.24 -13.58
N LYS A 123 2.34 2.70 -14.79
CA LYS A 123 2.64 3.44 -16.01
C LYS A 123 1.47 4.34 -16.37
N LEU A 124 1.75 5.55 -16.85
CA LEU A 124 0.72 6.37 -17.45
C LEU A 124 0.16 5.65 -18.68
N THR A 125 -1.14 5.56 -18.78
CA THR A 125 -1.85 4.99 -19.94
C THR A 125 -2.88 5.99 -20.44
N SER A 126 -3.02 6.13 -21.76
CA SER A 126 -4.07 6.96 -22.34
C SER A 126 -5.42 6.24 -22.26
N PRO A 127 -6.49 6.93 -21.85
CA PRO A 127 -7.84 6.39 -21.95
C PRO A 127 -8.30 6.21 -23.40
N TYR A 128 -7.61 6.82 -24.36
CA TYR A 128 -7.93 6.80 -25.80
C TYR A 128 -7.02 5.90 -26.63
N GLY A 129 -6.12 5.13 -25.99
CA GLY A 129 -5.46 3.94 -26.56
C GLY A 129 -4.35 4.15 -27.57
N GLU A 130 -4.09 5.35 -28.15
CA GLU A 130 -3.23 5.40 -29.33
C GLU A 130 -1.87 6.09 -29.17
N GLN A 131 -1.68 7.03 -28.27
CA GLN A 131 -0.41 7.78 -28.18
C GLN A 131 0.51 7.38 -27.02
N PHE A 132 0.00 6.82 -25.94
CA PHE A 132 0.79 6.52 -24.74
C PHE A 132 1.20 5.04 -24.61
N ASP A 133 0.67 4.13 -25.42
CA ASP A 133 0.95 2.70 -25.34
C ASP A 133 2.32 2.28 -25.90
N LYS A 134 3.05 3.22 -26.52
CA LYS A 134 4.38 2.92 -27.06
C LYS A 134 5.51 3.29 -26.11
N TYR A 135 5.53 2.65 -24.92
CA TYR A 135 6.75 2.65 -24.14
C TYR A 135 7.85 1.93 -24.92
N THR A 136 8.91 2.64 -25.26
CA THR A 136 10.13 2.05 -25.83
C THR A 136 10.72 1.05 -24.81
N LYS A 137 11.59 0.15 -25.27
CA LYS A 137 12.29 -0.79 -24.40
C LYS A 137 13.01 -0.07 -23.25
N ASP A 138 13.68 1.04 -23.55
CA ASP A 138 14.43 1.83 -22.57
C ASP A 138 13.50 2.42 -21.50
N LYS A 139 12.35 2.96 -21.88
CA LYS A 139 11.33 3.44 -20.92
C LYS A 139 10.71 2.33 -20.09
N LEU A 140 10.56 1.12 -20.64
CA LEU A 140 10.11 -0.04 -19.86
C LEU A 140 11.17 -0.48 -18.85
N ASP A 141 12.45 -0.43 -19.21
CA ASP A 141 13.53 -0.78 -18.31
C ASP A 141 13.72 0.29 -17.21
N GLU A 142 13.56 1.57 -17.55
CA GLU A 142 13.50 2.66 -16.58
C GLU A 142 12.31 2.50 -15.61
N PHE A 143 11.12 2.18 -16.10
CA PHE A 143 9.96 1.87 -15.25
C PHE A 143 10.22 0.71 -14.28
N LYS A 144 10.88 -0.36 -14.75
CA LYS A 144 11.27 -1.48 -13.88
C LYS A 144 12.27 -1.03 -12.81
N LYS A 145 13.25 -0.20 -13.19
CA LYS A 145 14.21 0.41 -12.25
C LYS A 145 13.47 1.21 -11.18
N TRP A 146 12.57 2.12 -11.56
CA TRP A 146 11.76 2.90 -10.62
C TRP A 146 10.96 2.00 -9.66
N SER A 147 10.25 1.03 -10.24
CA SER A 147 9.42 0.12 -9.45
C SER A 147 10.24 -0.70 -8.46
N SER A 148 11.38 -1.26 -8.90
CA SER A 148 12.24 -2.08 -8.04
C SER A 148 12.93 -1.25 -6.97
N THR A 149 13.36 -0.01 -7.27
CA THR A 149 13.99 0.88 -6.29
C THR A 149 12.99 1.25 -5.19
N ILE A 150 11.80 1.73 -5.55
CA ILE A 150 10.75 2.04 -4.57
C ILE A 150 10.34 0.80 -3.75
N GLU A 151 10.32 -0.36 -4.40
CA GLU A 151 10.00 -1.62 -3.73
C GLU A 151 11.05 -2.00 -2.69
N ASN A 152 12.33 -1.93 -3.03
CA ASN A 152 13.43 -2.29 -2.14
C ASN A 152 13.63 -1.28 -1.01
N ASP A 153 13.60 0.01 -1.33
CA ASP A 153 13.98 1.08 -0.40
C ASP A 153 12.81 1.51 0.50
N PHE A 154 11.57 1.25 0.08
CA PHE A 154 10.40 1.63 0.86
C PHE A 154 9.42 0.49 1.13
N THR A 155 8.92 -0.19 0.08
CA THR A 155 7.79 -1.13 0.25
C THR A 155 8.15 -2.33 1.13
N ILE A 156 9.32 -2.92 0.94
CA ILE A 156 9.79 -4.07 1.74
C ILE A 156 10.08 -3.66 3.19
N PRO A 157 10.85 -2.60 3.47
CA PRO A 157 11.02 -2.10 4.85
C PRO A 157 9.69 -1.80 5.54
N MET A 158 8.77 -1.13 4.86
CA MET A 158 7.44 -0.81 5.38
C MET A 158 6.61 -2.06 5.66
N LEU A 159 6.64 -3.06 4.77
CA LEU A 159 5.96 -4.34 4.99
C LEU A 159 6.41 -4.99 6.30
N LYS A 160 7.73 -4.97 6.57
CA LYS A 160 8.31 -5.54 7.81
C LYS A 160 7.90 -4.77 9.06
N GLN A 161 7.76 -3.44 8.97
CA GLN A 161 7.25 -2.62 10.08
C GLN A 161 5.77 -2.88 10.37
N VAL A 162 4.95 -2.96 9.31
CA VAL A 162 3.50 -3.18 9.44
C VAL A 162 3.19 -4.61 9.90
N PHE A 163 3.97 -5.59 9.43
CA PHE A 163 3.75 -7.02 9.72
C PHE A 163 5.02 -7.67 10.28
N PRO A 164 5.44 -7.36 11.52
CA PRO A 164 6.63 -7.93 12.12
C PRO A 164 6.49 -9.45 12.30
N VAL A 165 7.62 -10.15 12.31
CA VAL A 165 7.69 -11.55 12.71
C VAL A 165 7.13 -11.69 14.14
N GLY A 166 6.33 -12.73 14.36
CA GLY A 166 5.60 -12.97 15.61
C GLY A 166 4.17 -12.40 15.62
N LEU A 167 3.81 -11.53 14.68
CA LEU A 167 2.44 -11.01 14.58
C LEU A 167 1.45 -12.16 14.30
N ILE A 168 0.33 -12.15 15.02
CA ILE A 168 -0.79 -13.07 14.80
C ILE A 168 -1.84 -12.34 13.97
N ILE A 169 -2.24 -12.96 12.85
CA ILE A 169 -3.34 -12.49 12.00
C ILE A 169 -4.43 -13.55 11.99
N LYS A 170 -5.66 -13.13 12.29
CA LYS A 170 -6.84 -14.00 12.30
C LYS A 170 -7.68 -13.81 11.05
N ASP A 171 -8.61 -14.71 10.84
CA ASP A 171 -9.63 -14.64 9.79
C ASP A 171 -9.05 -14.57 8.36
N LEU A 172 -7.92 -15.25 8.14
CA LEU A 172 -7.37 -15.43 6.80
C LEU A 172 -8.07 -16.60 6.12
N ARG A 173 -8.73 -16.34 4.99
CA ARG A 173 -9.40 -17.36 4.19
C ARG A 173 -8.39 -18.12 3.34
N MET A 174 -8.46 -19.44 3.38
CA MET A 174 -7.71 -20.27 2.44
C MET A 174 -8.28 -20.12 1.03
N GLU A 175 -7.48 -19.56 0.11
CA GLU A 175 -7.91 -19.19 -1.24
C GLU A 175 -7.50 -20.23 -2.28
N MET A 176 -6.26 -20.72 -2.20
CA MET A 176 -5.75 -21.68 -3.17
C MET A 176 -4.59 -22.50 -2.62
N TYR A 177 -4.44 -23.69 -3.18
CA TYR A 177 -3.26 -24.54 -3.00
C TYR A 177 -2.40 -24.49 -4.25
N LYS A 178 -1.11 -24.23 -4.10
CA LYS A 178 -0.19 -24.09 -5.23
C LYS A 178 1.21 -24.54 -4.85
N ASP A 179 1.81 -25.42 -5.65
CA ASP A 179 3.20 -25.88 -5.55
C ASP A 179 3.56 -26.42 -4.14
N GLY A 180 2.61 -27.12 -3.49
CA GLY A 180 2.80 -27.66 -2.14
C GLY A 180 2.47 -26.69 -1.00
N ASP A 181 2.10 -25.46 -1.30
CA ASP A 181 1.85 -24.39 -0.33
C ASP A 181 0.37 -23.99 -0.29
N SER A 182 -0.12 -23.65 0.88
CA SER A 182 -1.42 -23.01 1.05
C SER A 182 -1.30 -21.49 1.03
N ILE A 183 -2.15 -20.85 0.22
CA ILE A 183 -2.21 -19.40 0.08
C ILE A 183 -3.48 -18.88 0.73
N LEU A 184 -3.29 -18.06 1.76
CA LEU A 184 -4.36 -17.45 2.53
C LEU A 184 -4.44 -15.96 2.25
N ARG A 185 -5.67 -15.43 2.29
CA ARG A 185 -5.91 -13.99 2.13
C ARG A 185 -6.91 -13.44 3.13
N GLN A 186 -6.69 -12.20 3.50
CA GLN A 186 -7.71 -11.38 4.15
C GLN A 186 -8.88 -11.13 3.19
N MET A 187 -10.10 -11.11 3.69
CA MET A 187 -11.28 -10.66 2.93
C MET A 187 -11.27 -9.13 2.84
N ALA A 188 -10.69 -8.60 1.75
CA ALA A 188 -10.49 -7.15 1.56
C ALA A 188 -10.27 -6.79 0.09
N THR A 189 -10.43 -5.51 -0.23
CA THR A 189 -10.14 -4.96 -1.57
C THR A 189 -8.65 -5.07 -1.91
N CYS A 190 -7.77 -4.82 -0.93
CA CYS A 190 -6.32 -4.94 -1.05
C CYS A 190 -5.78 -5.91 0.00
N PRO A 191 -5.98 -7.23 -0.17
CA PRO A 191 -5.77 -8.20 0.88
C PRO A 191 -4.31 -8.37 1.28
N VAL A 192 -4.10 -8.68 2.56
CA VAL A 192 -2.87 -9.31 3.02
C VAL A 192 -2.85 -10.73 2.45
N ARG A 193 -1.70 -11.12 1.91
CA ARG A 193 -1.45 -12.48 1.42
C ARG A 193 -0.44 -13.17 2.31
N VAL A 194 -0.78 -14.38 2.76
CA VAL A 194 0.10 -15.21 3.59
C VAL A 194 0.27 -16.57 2.92
N VAL A 195 1.50 -17.06 2.86
CA VAL A 195 1.84 -18.40 2.41
C VAL A 195 2.15 -19.26 3.63
N VAL A 196 1.54 -20.43 3.69
CA VAL A 196 1.87 -21.49 4.65
C VAL A 196 2.54 -22.62 3.85
N LYS A 197 3.81 -22.85 4.13
CA LYS A 197 4.65 -23.79 3.39
C LYS A 197 4.35 -25.24 3.74
N ASN A 198 4.43 -26.12 2.72
CA ASN A 198 4.39 -27.59 2.86
C ASN A 198 3.19 -28.08 3.69
N LYS A 199 2.06 -27.39 3.61
CA LYS A 199 0.84 -27.74 4.36
C LYS A 199 -0.37 -27.51 3.48
N GLU A 200 -1.17 -28.54 3.30
CA GLU A 200 -2.46 -28.48 2.62
C GLU A 200 -3.54 -28.13 3.65
N LEU A 201 -4.14 -26.97 3.48
CA LEU A 201 -5.24 -26.47 4.29
C LEU A 201 -6.56 -26.62 3.52
N LYS A 202 -7.66 -26.78 4.23
CA LYS A 202 -8.98 -26.89 3.62
C LYS A 202 -9.41 -25.57 2.98
N LEU A 203 -9.77 -25.61 1.69
CA LEU A 203 -10.28 -24.45 0.95
C LEU A 203 -11.47 -23.81 1.65
N ASP A 204 -11.59 -22.50 1.48
CA ASP A 204 -12.69 -21.68 1.99
C ASP A 204 -12.86 -21.65 3.51
N GLN A 205 -11.93 -22.25 4.26
CA GLN A 205 -11.88 -22.15 5.71
C GLN A 205 -11.04 -20.95 6.14
N PHE A 206 -11.34 -20.45 7.34
CA PHE A 206 -10.61 -19.35 7.96
C PHE A 206 -9.60 -19.87 8.97
N TYR A 207 -8.42 -19.26 8.97
CA TYR A 207 -7.29 -19.68 9.79
C TYR A 207 -6.69 -18.49 10.53
N THR A 208 -6.16 -18.79 11.71
CA THR A 208 -5.28 -17.90 12.46
C THR A 208 -3.84 -18.28 12.17
N VAL A 209 -3.02 -17.27 11.84
CA VAL A 209 -1.65 -17.48 11.38
C VAL A 209 -0.70 -16.57 12.15
N LYS A 210 0.40 -17.14 12.63
CA LYS A 210 1.55 -16.41 13.16
C LYS A 210 2.54 -16.13 12.02
N ILE A 211 2.93 -14.88 11.86
CA ILE A 211 3.93 -14.48 10.86
C ILE A 211 5.31 -14.93 11.31
N ILE A 212 6.01 -15.69 10.46
CA ILE A 212 7.35 -16.22 10.71
C ILE A 212 8.39 -15.68 9.74
N GLY A 213 7.98 -14.93 8.71
CA GLY A 213 8.88 -14.36 7.71
C GLY A 213 8.16 -13.74 6.53
N TYR A 214 8.87 -13.64 5.40
CA TYR A 214 8.39 -12.99 4.18
C TYR A 214 8.77 -13.80 2.94
N VAL A 215 7.91 -13.77 1.92
CA VAL A 215 8.13 -14.42 0.62
C VAL A 215 8.05 -13.34 -0.45
N GLY A 216 9.20 -12.93 -0.99
CA GLY A 216 9.24 -11.80 -1.93
C GLY A 216 8.78 -10.50 -1.29
N ASN A 217 8.18 -9.63 -2.08
CA ASN A 217 8.04 -8.20 -1.76
C ASN A 217 6.68 -7.83 -1.14
N ARG A 218 5.70 -8.73 -1.19
CA ARG A 218 4.29 -8.41 -0.83
C ARG A 218 3.58 -9.57 -0.15
N THR A 219 4.29 -10.63 0.18
CA THR A 219 3.71 -11.86 0.72
C THR A 219 4.38 -12.22 2.02
N LEU A 220 3.58 -12.48 3.02
CA LEU A 220 4.04 -12.92 4.33
C LEU A 220 4.22 -14.44 4.32
N LEU A 221 5.16 -14.93 5.11
CA LEU A 221 5.30 -16.33 5.44
C LEU A 221 4.68 -16.56 6.81
N GLY A 222 3.81 -17.54 6.93
CA GLY A 222 3.09 -17.80 8.17
C GLY A 222 3.00 -19.26 8.55
N GLU A 223 2.68 -19.48 9.82
CA GLU A 223 2.38 -20.77 10.41
C GLU A 223 1.00 -20.74 11.04
N VAL A 224 0.17 -21.76 10.78
CA VAL A 224 -1.17 -21.87 11.36
C VAL A 224 -1.06 -22.28 12.83
N ILE A 225 -1.76 -21.57 13.69
CA ILE A 225 -1.81 -21.80 15.13
C ILE A 225 -3.24 -22.09 15.60
#